data_0f01663619fe12ca3006d4feced32e47
#
_entry.id   0f01663619fe12ca3006d4feced32e47
#
_cell.length_a   1.000
_cell.length_b   1.000
_cell.length_c   1.000
_cell.angle_alpha   90.00
_cell.angle_beta   90.00
_cell.angle_gamma   90.00
#
_symmetry.space_group_name_H-M   'P 1'
#
loop_
_entity.id
_entity.type
_entity.pdbx_description
1 polymer ?
#
loop_
_entity_poly.entity_id
_entity_poly.type
_entity_poly.pdbx_seq_one_letter_code
_entity_poly.pdbx_strand_id
1 'polypeptide(L)'
;MADITEAGALEQKLEDMNKHTPQHPKGLWVLFGTEMWERFNFYGMRAILTLFMVNSLMMKEADSSLIYGGFLGLCYLTPMLGGFISDRFFGNRNCILLGGLMMAVGQMILFGSASVFGTNIELAKTLLWVALTIIIFGNGFFKPNISSMVGSLYPKQEKSKLDTAFTIFYMGINLGAFLGQLICPLVGDVKDSGGIRDIHAFKWGFLAASIAMLIGTAVFYVLKNKYVITPEGRPLGGLPSKNVAADFEEGESQKAVFSPMSLMMAVVSFVALFFVFRFLLAGTNPVKTIIYPIIYALGLTLAGLIISDKSLTKVELQRILVIYIVGFFIMFFWAAFEQAGSSLTFIADNQTDRHIFGWDMPPSMVQIFNGIFVFGFAFPFSILWDKLRAKNKEPLSTVKQAIGLGLIAVSYFIIAHNVKDLGNSGLLGIQWLILLYLIQTFAELCLSPIGLSLVGKLSPKRFASLLFGVFFLSNAAGYALAGSLGALIPATGDKFKKAQELGIDLQAVLDKTVMPTAEQLALLEKNQISASNPMFVGMEIHNLFQFFMVFVVLTGVAAVVLFLLTPLLRKMMNGVK
;
A
#
# COMPACT_ATOMS: atom_id res chain seq x y z
N MET A 1 29.80 -51.65 -25.33
CA MET A 1 30.18 -50.42 -26.07
C MET A 1 28.99 -49.49 -26.37
N ALA A 2 27.74 -49.92 -26.26
CA ALA A 2 26.55 -49.05 -26.46
C ALA A 2 26.23 -48.14 -25.25
N ASP A 3 26.55 -48.59 -24.03
CA ASP A 3 26.24 -47.80 -22.80
C ASP A 3 27.10 -46.53 -22.60
N ILE A 4 28.30 -46.46 -23.22
CA ILE A 4 29.19 -45.29 -23.08
C ILE A 4 28.77 -44.15 -24.00
N THR A 5 28.07 -44.45 -25.10
CA THR A 5 27.57 -43.46 -26.05
C THR A 5 26.29 -42.74 -25.58
N GLU A 6 25.42 -43.43 -24.82
CA GLU A 6 24.21 -42.79 -24.26
C GLU A 6 24.53 -41.88 -23.07
N ALA A 7 25.47 -42.28 -22.19
CA ALA A 7 25.93 -41.46 -21.10
C ALA A 7 26.62 -40.18 -21.60
N GLY A 8 27.48 -40.28 -22.63
CA GLY A 8 28.12 -39.13 -23.26
C GLY A 8 27.13 -38.20 -23.99
N ALA A 9 26.09 -38.75 -24.62
CA ALA A 9 25.03 -37.95 -25.24
C ALA A 9 24.12 -37.27 -24.20
N LEU A 10 23.91 -37.88 -23.04
CA LEU A 10 23.17 -37.31 -21.93
C LEU A 10 23.98 -36.20 -21.23
N GLU A 11 25.29 -36.40 -21.01
CA GLU A 11 26.20 -35.39 -20.49
C GLU A 11 26.30 -34.18 -21.44
N GLN A 12 26.42 -34.43 -22.75
CA GLN A 12 26.47 -33.37 -23.74
C GLN A 12 25.13 -32.60 -23.84
N LYS A 13 24.00 -33.31 -23.68
CA LYS A 13 22.67 -32.66 -23.58
C LYS A 13 22.50 -31.85 -22.28
N LEU A 14 23.04 -32.34 -21.17
CA LEU A 14 23.08 -31.61 -19.89
C LEU A 14 24.04 -30.41 -19.92
N GLU A 15 25.21 -30.56 -20.61
CA GLU A 15 26.12 -29.43 -20.83
C GLU A 15 25.52 -28.40 -21.80
N ASP A 16 24.82 -28.81 -22.85
CA ASP A 16 24.14 -27.89 -23.77
C ASP A 16 22.89 -27.24 -23.12
N MET A 17 22.18 -27.94 -22.23
CA MET A 17 21.14 -27.35 -21.39
C MET A 17 21.71 -26.40 -20.35
N ASN A 18 22.89 -26.63 -19.79
CA ASN A 18 23.58 -25.72 -18.88
C ASN A 18 24.28 -24.56 -19.60
N LYS A 19 24.73 -24.72 -20.84
CA LYS A 19 25.26 -23.64 -21.69
C LYS A 19 24.17 -22.70 -22.22
N HIS A 20 22.92 -23.13 -22.21
CA HIS A 20 21.75 -22.34 -22.60
C HIS A 20 20.82 -22.12 -21.40
N THR A 21 21.33 -21.59 -20.27
CA THR A 21 20.49 -20.76 -19.41
C THR A 21 20.24 -19.47 -20.21
N PRO A 22 19.10 -19.32 -20.89
CA PRO A 22 18.87 -18.14 -21.69
C PRO A 22 18.85 -16.96 -20.74
N GLN A 23 19.79 -16.04 -20.93
CA GLN A 23 19.87 -14.80 -20.16
C GLN A 23 18.54 -14.06 -20.28
N HIS A 24 18.07 -13.50 -19.17
CA HIS A 24 16.90 -12.64 -19.21
C HIS A 24 17.12 -11.47 -20.18
N PRO A 25 16.09 -11.04 -20.93
CA PRO A 25 16.22 -9.93 -21.87
C PRO A 25 16.69 -8.66 -21.15
N LYS A 26 17.59 -7.90 -21.79
CA LYS A 26 18.13 -6.66 -21.23
C LYS A 26 17.03 -5.65 -20.87
N GLY A 27 15.87 -5.72 -21.51
CA GLY A 27 14.68 -4.94 -21.18
C GLY A 27 14.19 -5.15 -19.75
N LEU A 28 14.35 -6.36 -19.17
CA LEU A 28 14.00 -6.62 -17.78
C LEU A 28 14.77 -5.71 -16.82
N TRP A 29 16.07 -5.50 -17.05
CA TRP A 29 16.90 -4.66 -16.20
C TRP A 29 16.58 -3.16 -16.35
N VAL A 30 16.10 -2.74 -17.53
CA VAL A 30 15.58 -1.38 -17.74
C VAL A 30 14.30 -1.18 -16.93
N LEU A 31 13.36 -2.15 -16.99
CA LEU A 31 12.13 -2.08 -16.21
C LEU A 31 12.39 -2.20 -14.71
N PHE A 32 13.31 -3.08 -14.28
CA PHE A 32 13.79 -3.19 -12.90
C PHE A 32 14.29 -1.85 -12.37
N GLY A 33 15.22 -1.20 -13.09
CA GLY A 33 15.79 0.09 -12.67
C GLY A 33 14.74 1.20 -12.64
N THR A 34 13.85 1.23 -13.62
CA THR A 34 12.75 2.21 -13.69
C THR A 34 11.78 2.05 -12.52
N GLU A 35 11.36 0.82 -12.20
CA GLU A 35 10.50 0.52 -11.04
C GLU A 35 11.22 0.82 -9.73
N MET A 36 12.49 0.44 -9.60
CA MET A 36 13.29 0.73 -8.40
C MET A 36 13.28 2.22 -8.07
N TRP A 37 13.53 3.09 -9.05
CA TRP A 37 13.52 4.54 -8.84
C TRP A 37 12.12 5.09 -8.53
N GLU A 38 11.09 4.53 -9.15
CA GLU A 38 9.71 4.89 -8.81
C GLU A 38 9.36 4.48 -7.39
N ARG A 39 9.73 3.28 -6.96
CA ARG A 39 9.52 2.83 -5.57
C ARG A 39 10.29 3.68 -4.57
N PHE A 40 11.51 4.08 -4.89
CA PHE A 40 12.26 5.07 -4.11
C PHE A 40 11.43 6.36 -3.93
N ASN A 41 10.94 6.90 -5.03
CA ASN A 41 10.10 8.10 -5.03
C ASN A 41 8.88 7.94 -4.13
N PHE A 42 8.10 6.89 -4.33
CA PHE A 42 6.83 6.68 -3.65
C PHE A 42 7.01 6.41 -2.15
N TYR A 43 7.86 5.45 -1.79
CA TYR A 43 8.07 5.08 -0.38
C TYR A 43 8.89 6.10 0.39
N GLY A 44 9.82 6.79 -0.25
CA GLY A 44 10.59 7.86 0.36
C GLY A 44 9.71 9.06 0.72
N MET A 45 8.89 9.53 -0.21
CA MET A 45 7.93 10.61 0.05
C MET A 45 6.93 10.21 1.13
N ARG A 46 6.35 9.01 1.01
CA ARG A 46 5.36 8.49 1.94
C ARG A 46 5.87 8.44 3.39
N ALA A 47 7.16 8.12 3.58
CA ALA A 47 7.77 8.04 4.91
C ALA A 47 7.72 9.38 5.66
N ILE A 48 7.95 10.49 4.97
CA ILE A 48 8.04 11.83 5.59
C ILE A 48 6.73 12.64 5.49
N LEU A 49 5.75 12.20 4.69
CA LEU A 49 4.57 12.99 4.34
C LEU A 49 3.73 13.40 5.55
N THR A 50 3.44 12.45 6.46
CA THR A 50 2.58 12.75 7.62
C THR A 50 3.25 13.69 8.61
N LEU A 51 4.55 13.52 8.86
CA LEU A 51 5.31 14.44 9.71
C LEU A 51 5.43 15.84 9.09
N PHE A 52 5.58 15.93 7.76
CA PHE A 52 5.55 17.21 7.06
C PHE A 52 4.20 17.91 7.24
N MET A 53 3.07 17.19 7.07
CA MET A 53 1.73 17.77 7.25
C MET A 53 1.53 18.30 8.68
N VAL A 54 1.98 17.54 9.68
CA VAL A 54 1.82 17.94 11.09
C VAL A 54 2.77 19.05 11.47
N ASN A 55 4.07 18.91 11.19
CA ASN A 55 5.09 19.82 11.73
C ASN A 55 5.26 21.11 10.90
N SER A 56 5.16 21.04 9.58
CA SER A 56 5.36 22.20 8.70
C SER A 56 4.03 22.86 8.32
N LEU A 57 3.01 22.06 7.94
CA LEU A 57 1.71 22.62 7.53
C LEU A 57 0.74 22.81 8.69
N MET A 58 1.18 22.51 9.92
CA MET A 58 0.39 22.71 11.13
C MET A 58 -1.00 22.02 11.06
N MET A 59 -1.06 20.81 10.50
CA MET A 59 -2.27 19.99 10.43
C MET A 59 -2.39 19.10 11.66
N LYS A 60 -3.61 18.80 12.08
CA LYS A 60 -3.85 17.83 13.16
C LYS A 60 -3.41 16.42 12.72
N GLU A 61 -2.89 15.61 13.63
CA GLU A 61 -2.48 14.23 13.35
C GLU A 61 -3.64 13.40 12.77
N ALA A 62 -4.87 13.62 13.28
CA ALA A 62 -6.07 13.00 12.75
C ALA A 62 -6.34 13.35 11.28
N ASP A 63 -6.24 14.63 10.90
CA ASP A 63 -6.43 15.05 9.50
C ASP A 63 -5.32 14.53 8.60
N SER A 64 -4.08 14.53 9.08
CA SER A 64 -2.93 13.98 8.36
C SER A 64 -3.08 12.48 8.11
N SER A 65 -3.60 11.73 9.08
CA SER A 65 -3.91 10.29 8.92
C SER A 65 -5.02 10.06 7.88
N LEU A 66 -6.08 10.88 7.90
CA LEU A 66 -7.16 10.79 6.91
C LEU A 66 -6.66 11.10 5.49
N ILE A 67 -5.85 12.15 5.33
CA ILE A 67 -5.26 12.51 4.03
C ILE A 67 -4.33 11.40 3.53
N TYR A 68 -3.49 10.86 4.40
CA TYR A 68 -2.60 9.75 4.08
C TYR A 68 -3.37 8.51 3.61
N GLY A 69 -4.39 8.09 4.34
CA GLY A 69 -5.24 6.97 3.97
C GLY A 69 -5.98 7.18 2.65
N GLY A 70 -6.50 8.39 2.40
CA GLY A 70 -7.15 8.76 1.14
C GLY A 70 -6.19 8.79 -0.04
N PHE A 71 -5.00 9.34 0.17
CA PHE A 71 -3.93 9.33 -0.83
C PHE A 71 -3.57 7.90 -1.25
N LEU A 72 -3.29 7.01 -0.30
CA LEU A 72 -2.99 5.61 -0.59
C LEU A 72 -4.16 4.90 -1.26
N GLY A 73 -5.38 5.09 -0.77
CA GLY A 73 -6.58 4.50 -1.35
C GLY A 73 -6.76 4.88 -2.82
N LEU A 74 -6.56 6.14 -3.17
CA LEU A 74 -6.62 6.62 -4.55
C LEU A 74 -5.46 6.09 -5.41
N CYS A 75 -4.26 5.93 -4.86
CA CYS A 75 -3.12 5.30 -5.55
C CYS A 75 -3.38 3.82 -5.92
N TYR A 76 -4.31 3.14 -5.25
CA TYR A 76 -4.74 1.78 -5.59
C TYR A 76 -5.98 1.74 -6.49
N LEU A 77 -6.74 2.83 -6.55
CA LEU A 77 -7.89 2.96 -7.42
C LEU A 77 -7.51 3.43 -8.82
N THR A 78 -6.64 4.41 -8.95
CA THR A 78 -6.26 5.03 -10.24
C THR A 78 -5.56 4.10 -11.23
N PRO A 79 -4.82 3.03 -10.84
CA PRO A 79 -4.26 2.06 -11.78
C PRO A 79 -5.29 1.39 -12.69
N MET A 80 -6.53 1.24 -12.25
CA MET A 80 -7.61 0.72 -13.10
C MET A 80 -7.89 1.66 -14.29
N LEU A 81 -7.92 2.97 -14.02
CA LEU A 81 -8.09 4.00 -15.05
C LEU A 81 -6.88 4.08 -15.96
N GLY A 82 -5.67 4.06 -15.38
CA GLY A 82 -4.42 4.14 -16.13
C GLY A 82 -4.20 2.96 -17.06
N GLY A 83 -4.52 1.74 -16.62
CA GLY A 83 -4.50 0.55 -17.48
C GLY A 83 -5.51 0.66 -18.62
N PHE A 84 -6.76 1.03 -18.33
CA PHE A 84 -7.79 1.22 -19.37
C PHE A 84 -7.38 2.27 -20.41
N ILE A 85 -6.85 3.40 -19.97
CA ILE A 85 -6.39 4.49 -20.87
C ILE A 85 -5.21 4.04 -21.71
N SER A 86 -4.28 3.31 -21.12
CA SER A 86 -3.12 2.75 -21.81
C SER A 86 -3.54 1.80 -22.92
N ASP A 87 -4.40 0.84 -22.61
CA ASP A 87 -4.80 -0.22 -23.55
C ASP A 87 -5.62 0.32 -24.72
N ARG A 88 -6.29 1.46 -24.54
CA ARG A 88 -7.20 2.00 -25.56
C ARG A 88 -6.67 3.20 -26.32
N PHE A 89 -5.81 4.03 -25.72
CA PHE A 89 -5.44 5.34 -26.29
C PHE A 89 -3.93 5.58 -26.39
N PHE A 90 -3.17 5.37 -25.31
CA PHE A 90 -1.79 5.88 -25.22
C PHE A 90 -0.72 4.81 -25.36
N GLY A 91 -1.02 3.55 -25.07
CA GLY A 91 -0.03 2.48 -24.95
C GLY A 91 0.84 2.58 -23.70
N ASN A 92 1.38 1.43 -23.27
CA ASN A 92 2.11 1.30 -22.00
C ASN A 92 3.33 2.22 -21.91
N ARG A 93 4.12 2.38 -23.00
CA ARG A 93 5.32 3.23 -23.01
C ARG A 93 5.03 4.68 -22.68
N ASN A 94 4.01 5.24 -23.32
CA ASN A 94 3.66 6.64 -23.12
C ASN A 94 3.04 6.87 -21.75
N CYS A 95 2.27 5.90 -21.26
CA CYS A 95 1.71 5.96 -19.91
C CYS A 95 2.80 5.89 -18.83
N ILE A 96 3.84 5.06 -19.00
CA ILE A 96 4.97 4.99 -18.06
C ILE A 96 5.71 6.34 -18.05
N LEU A 97 6.00 6.94 -19.22
CA LEU A 97 6.68 8.24 -19.30
C LEU A 97 5.84 9.36 -18.70
N LEU A 98 4.56 9.43 -19.07
CA LEU A 98 3.64 10.44 -18.55
C LEU A 98 3.49 10.31 -17.02
N GLY A 99 3.27 9.09 -16.54
CA GLY A 99 3.14 8.83 -15.11
C GLY A 99 4.42 9.18 -14.34
N GLY A 100 5.58 8.82 -14.87
CA GLY A 100 6.87 9.16 -14.27
C GLY A 100 7.10 10.67 -14.19
N LEU A 101 6.84 11.40 -15.26
CA LEU A 101 6.93 12.87 -15.28
C LEU A 101 5.93 13.51 -14.30
N MET A 102 4.68 13.04 -14.28
CA MET A 102 3.67 13.54 -13.34
C MET A 102 4.11 13.34 -11.90
N MET A 103 4.62 12.17 -11.53
CA MET A 103 5.10 11.92 -10.17
C MET A 103 6.31 12.79 -9.83
N ALA A 104 7.26 12.98 -10.73
CA ALA A 104 8.41 13.86 -10.52
C ALA A 104 7.98 15.33 -10.32
N VAL A 105 7.04 15.82 -11.13
CA VAL A 105 6.46 17.16 -10.99
C VAL A 105 5.68 17.28 -9.67
N GLY A 106 4.89 16.28 -9.30
CA GLY A 106 4.19 16.27 -8.02
C GLY A 106 5.13 16.38 -6.83
N GLN A 107 6.26 15.67 -6.84
CA GLN A 107 7.29 15.81 -5.79
C GLN A 107 7.95 17.19 -5.81
N MET A 108 8.17 17.78 -6.98
CA MET A 108 8.70 19.14 -7.07
C MET A 108 7.71 20.18 -6.51
N ILE A 109 6.40 19.96 -6.68
CA ILE A 109 5.37 20.79 -6.06
C ILE A 109 5.36 20.59 -4.55
N LEU A 110 5.58 19.37 -4.02
CA LEU A 110 5.78 19.14 -2.57
C LEU A 110 7.02 19.86 -2.04
N PHE A 111 8.12 19.85 -2.80
CA PHE A 111 9.29 20.67 -2.48
C PHE A 111 8.93 22.15 -2.40
N GLY A 112 8.12 22.65 -3.34
CA GLY A 112 7.59 24.03 -3.31
C GLY A 112 6.73 24.28 -2.07
N SER A 113 5.79 23.39 -1.76
CA SER A 113 4.96 23.45 -0.54
C SER A 113 5.82 23.56 0.72
N ALA A 114 6.82 22.67 0.84
CA ALA A 114 7.77 22.66 1.96
C ALA A 114 8.78 23.82 1.97
N SER A 115 8.80 24.64 0.93
CA SER A 115 9.64 25.84 0.86
C SER A 115 8.89 27.11 1.25
N VAL A 116 7.58 27.17 0.98
CA VAL A 116 6.77 28.41 1.14
C VAL A 116 5.92 28.44 2.40
N PHE A 117 5.80 27.37 3.17
CA PHE A 117 4.91 27.31 4.34
C PHE A 117 5.22 28.38 5.40
N GLY A 118 6.49 28.74 5.59
CA GLY A 118 6.89 29.78 6.53
C GLY A 118 6.46 31.19 6.14
N THR A 119 6.16 31.44 4.87
CA THR A 119 5.70 32.75 4.36
C THR A 119 4.21 32.74 4.03
N ASN A 120 3.67 31.66 3.53
CA ASN A 120 2.26 31.51 3.15
C ASN A 120 1.79 30.07 3.33
N ILE A 121 1.19 29.79 4.49
CA ILE A 121 0.75 28.44 4.84
C ILE A 121 -0.43 27.95 3.98
N GLU A 122 -1.33 28.86 3.57
CA GLU A 122 -2.48 28.50 2.74
C GLU A 122 -2.05 28.10 1.31
N LEU A 123 -1.06 28.82 0.76
CA LEU A 123 -0.45 28.43 -0.50
C LEU A 123 0.24 27.05 -0.36
N ALA A 124 0.97 26.84 0.73
CA ALA A 124 1.64 25.55 0.98
C ALA A 124 0.64 24.38 1.06
N LYS A 125 -0.49 24.55 1.76
CA LYS A 125 -1.57 23.56 1.81
C LYS A 125 -2.20 23.32 0.43
N THR A 126 -2.42 24.38 -0.34
CA THR A 126 -2.93 24.27 -1.72
C THR A 126 -1.96 23.47 -2.59
N LEU A 127 -0.66 23.76 -2.51
CA LEU A 127 0.38 23.01 -3.23
C LEU A 127 0.42 21.54 -2.80
N LEU A 128 0.21 21.22 -1.52
CA LEU A 128 0.08 19.84 -1.04
C LEU A 128 -1.04 19.10 -1.81
N TRP A 129 -2.24 19.68 -1.87
CA TRP A 129 -3.38 19.05 -2.55
C TRP A 129 -3.14 18.85 -4.04
N VAL A 130 -2.57 19.85 -4.72
CA VAL A 130 -2.22 19.77 -6.13
C VAL A 130 -1.18 18.67 -6.36
N ALA A 131 -0.13 18.63 -5.53
CA ALA A 131 0.93 17.65 -5.62
C ALA A 131 0.41 16.22 -5.45
N LEU A 132 -0.34 15.97 -4.38
CA LEU A 132 -0.90 14.63 -4.11
C LEU A 132 -1.82 14.18 -5.25
N THR A 133 -2.64 15.07 -5.80
CA THR A 133 -3.51 14.76 -6.94
C THR A 133 -2.68 14.35 -8.16
N ILE A 134 -1.64 15.10 -8.50
CA ILE A 134 -0.77 14.78 -9.64
C ILE A 134 -0.04 13.45 -9.43
N ILE A 135 0.45 13.19 -8.20
CA ILE A 135 1.13 11.92 -7.87
C ILE A 135 0.16 10.73 -7.98
N ILE A 136 -1.08 10.86 -7.50
CA ILE A 136 -2.12 9.83 -7.59
C ILE A 136 -2.35 9.42 -9.05
N PHE A 137 -2.58 10.38 -9.95
CA PHE A 137 -2.77 10.09 -11.37
C PHE A 137 -1.50 9.58 -12.02
N GLY A 138 -0.33 10.14 -11.68
CA GLY A 138 0.96 9.67 -12.16
C GLY A 138 1.21 8.21 -11.81
N ASN A 139 0.97 7.80 -10.57
CA ASN A 139 1.04 6.42 -10.11
C ASN A 139 0.04 5.52 -10.87
N GLY A 140 -1.18 6.02 -11.09
CA GLY A 140 -2.20 5.33 -11.87
C GLY A 140 -1.75 5.02 -13.30
N PHE A 141 -1.10 5.95 -13.98
CA PHE A 141 -0.55 5.70 -15.32
C PHE A 141 0.70 4.82 -15.31
N PHE A 142 1.53 4.91 -14.31
CA PHE A 142 2.81 4.21 -14.27
C PHE A 142 2.67 2.74 -13.89
N LYS A 143 2.07 2.47 -12.73
CA LYS A 143 2.11 1.17 -12.04
C LYS A 143 1.56 -0.01 -12.84
N PRO A 144 0.36 0.03 -13.46
CA PRO A 144 -0.16 -1.11 -14.21
C PRO A 144 0.65 -1.38 -15.48
N ASN A 145 1.16 -0.32 -16.09
CA ASN A 145 1.80 -0.39 -17.38
C ASN A 145 3.21 -0.97 -17.34
N ILE A 146 4.00 -0.62 -16.31
CA ILE A 146 5.36 -1.18 -16.18
C ILE A 146 5.30 -2.67 -15.85
N SER A 147 4.38 -3.09 -14.98
CA SER A 147 4.20 -4.51 -14.64
C SER A 147 3.73 -5.34 -15.84
N SER A 148 2.80 -4.81 -16.64
CA SER A 148 2.35 -5.43 -17.88
C SER A 148 3.49 -5.59 -18.88
N MET A 149 4.39 -4.61 -19.00
CA MET A 149 5.54 -4.70 -19.89
C MET A 149 6.54 -5.78 -19.51
N VAL A 150 6.70 -6.12 -18.21
CA VAL A 150 7.52 -7.25 -17.78
C VAL A 150 6.99 -8.54 -18.40
N GLY A 151 5.68 -8.78 -18.33
CA GLY A 151 5.05 -9.94 -18.95
C GLY A 151 5.23 -9.99 -20.48
N SER A 152 5.17 -8.83 -21.12
CA SER A 152 5.28 -8.69 -22.57
C SER A 152 6.69 -8.92 -23.13
N LEU A 153 7.74 -8.88 -22.28
CA LEU A 153 9.12 -9.18 -22.68
C LEU A 153 9.35 -10.66 -23.05
N TYR A 154 8.46 -11.55 -22.61
CA TYR A 154 8.64 -13.00 -22.74
C TYR A 154 7.63 -13.58 -23.73
N PRO A 155 8.08 -14.15 -24.86
CA PRO A 155 7.21 -14.84 -25.80
C PRO A 155 6.57 -16.10 -25.16
N LYS A 156 5.51 -16.60 -25.80
CA LYS A 156 4.73 -17.76 -25.26
C LYS A 156 5.59 -18.98 -24.92
N GLN A 157 6.64 -19.23 -25.69
CA GLN A 157 7.57 -20.36 -25.50
C GLN A 157 8.47 -20.20 -24.27
N GLU A 158 8.65 -18.97 -23.76
CA GLU A 158 9.52 -18.64 -22.62
C GLU A 158 8.76 -18.29 -21.35
N LYS A 159 7.46 -18.60 -21.27
CA LYS A 159 6.62 -18.31 -20.09
C LYS A 159 7.13 -18.96 -18.80
N SER A 160 7.90 -20.03 -18.88
CA SER A 160 8.55 -20.66 -17.71
C SER A 160 9.54 -19.74 -16.99
N LYS A 161 10.06 -18.70 -17.65
CA LYS A 161 10.98 -17.73 -17.07
C LYS A 161 10.27 -16.54 -16.39
N LEU A 162 8.95 -16.41 -16.58
CA LEU A 162 8.18 -15.28 -16.04
C LEU A 162 8.24 -15.20 -14.52
N ASP A 163 8.20 -16.34 -13.83
CA ASP A 163 8.24 -16.36 -12.36
C ASP A 163 9.57 -15.77 -11.84
N THR A 164 10.69 -16.16 -12.47
CA THR A 164 12.00 -15.60 -12.14
C THR A 164 12.10 -14.12 -12.53
N ALA A 165 11.53 -13.73 -13.68
CA ALA A 165 11.50 -12.34 -14.11
C ALA A 165 10.73 -11.43 -13.15
N PHE A 166 9.56 -11.88 -12.69
CA PHE A 166 8.79 -11.15 -11.68
C PHE A 166 9.49 -11.15 -10.32
N THR A 167 10.23 -12.19 -9.97
CA THR A 167 11.07 -12.21 -8.75
C THR A 167 12.15 -11.13 -8.82
N ILE A 168 12.86 -11.04 -9.95
CA ILE A 168 13.87 -9.99 -10.17
C ILE A 168 13.22 -8.61 -10.12
N PHE A 169 12.08 -8.42 -10.79
CA PHE A 169 11.34 -7.16 -10.78
C PHE A 169 10.88 -6.76 -9.35
N TYR A 170 10.41 -7.73 -8.57
CA TYR A 170 10.03 -7.54 -7.18
C TYR A 170 11.21 -7.17 -6.27
N MET A 171 12.41 -7.69 -6.55
CA MET A 171 13.63 -7.25 -5.87
C MET A 171 13.89 -5.75 -6.12
N GLY A 172 13.64 -5.25 -7.34
CA GLY A 172 13.72 -3.81 -7.65
C GLY A 172 12.75 -2.98 -6.83
N ILE A 173 11.51 -3.45 -6.68
CA ILE A 173 10.50 -2.80 -5.82
C ILE A 173 11.02 -2.65 -4.39
N ASN A 174 11.52 -3.73 -3.79
CA ASN A 174 11.98 -3.72 -2.40
C ASN A 174 13.26 -2.90 -2.21
N LEU A 175 14.19 -2.96 -3.16
CA LEU A 175 15.41 -2.16 -3.12
C LEU A 175 15.08 -0.66 -3.19
N GLY A 176 14.18 -0.26 -4.09
CA GLY A 176 13.72 1.12 -4.20
C GLY A 176 13.01 1.60 -2.93
N ALA A 177 12.11 0.79 -2.38
CA ALA A 177 11.42 1.08 -1.13
C ALA A 177 12.40 1.26 0.04
N PHE A 178 13.36 0.36 0.19
CA PHE A 178 14.40 0.45 1.21
C PHE A 178 15.24 1.73 1.07
N LEU A 179 15.76 2.01 -0.13
CA LEU A 179 16.58 3.21 -0.37
C LEU A 179 15.78 4.50 -0.16
N GLY A 180 14.51 4.54 -0.58
CA GLY A 180 13.64 5.69 -0.39
C GLY A 180 13.35 5.97 1.10
N GLN A 181 13.00 4.93 1.86
CA GLN A 181 12.77 5.03 3.31
C GLN A 181 14.04 5.29 4.12
N LEU A 182 15.20 5.04 3.55
CA LEU A 182 16.49 5.40 4.15
C LEU A 182 16.83 6.86 3.85
N ILE A 183 16.91 7.22 2.57
CA ILE A 183 17.51 8.49 2.13
C ILE A 183 16.57 9.68 2.38
N CYS A 184 15.27 9.57 2.05
CA CYS A 184 14.36 10.69 2.22
C CYS A 184 14.21 11.14 3.68
N PRO A 185 14.07 10.23 4.68
CA PRO A 185 14.12 10.61 6.09
C PRO A 185 15.48 11.21 6.54
N LEU A 186 16.59 10.64 6.09
CA LEU A 186 17.93 11.16 6.47
C LEU A 186 18.14 12.61 6.07
N VAL A 187 17.61 13.03 4.92
CA VAL A 187 17.78 14.41 4.44
C VAL A 187 16.59 15.32 4.74
N GLY A 188 15.41 14.74 5.03
CA GLY A 188 14.14 15.47 5.18
C GLY A 188 13.60 15.53 6.60
N ASP A 189 13.91 14.57 7.47
CA ASP A 189 13.46 14.52 8.86
C ASP A 189 14.62 14.70 9.82
N VAL A 190 15.24 15.88 9.76
CA VAL A 190 16.48 16.22 10.48
C VAL A 190 16.16 16.90 11.79
N LYS A 191 16.86 16.52 12.86
CA LYS A 191 16.88 17.20 14.16
C LYS A 191 18.28 17.76 14.43
N ASP A 192 18.36 18.92 15.07
CA ASP A 192 19.61 19.50 15.51
C ASP A 192 20.19 18.77 16.74
N SER A 193 21.36 19.18 17.20
CA SER A 193 22.02 18.63 18.40
C SER A 193 21.22 18.82 19.70
N GLY A 194 20.25 19.72 19.71
CA GLY A 194 19.29 19.94 20.80
C GLY A 194 18.02 19.09 20.70
N GLY A 195 17.88 18.26 19.66
CA GLY A 195 16.69 17.43 19.40
C GLY A 195 15.53 18.20 18.77
N ILE A 196 15.75 19.48 18.38
CA ILE A 196 14.75 20.32 17.72
C ILE A 196 14.71 19.98 16.23
N ARG A 197 13.51 19.69 15.70
CA ARG A 197 13.34 19.35 14.28
C ARG A 197 13.52 20.60 13.40
N ASP A 198 14.32 20.48 12.34
CA ASP A 198 14.30 21.43 11.24
C ASP A 198 13.11 21.17 10.34
N ILE A 199 12.04 21.91 10.56
CA ILE A 199 10.78 21.79 9.80
C ILE A 199 10.93 22.22 8.34
N HIS A 200 12.02 22.90 7.95
CA HIS A 200 12.33 23.25 6.57
C HIS A 200 13.09 22.15 5.84
N ALA A 201 13.64 21.16 6.55
CA ALA A 201 14.41 20.08 5.94
C ALA A 201 13.55 19.13 5.08
N PHE A 202 12.25 19.00 5.37
CA PHE A 202 11.36 18.12 4.60
C PHE A 202 11.42 18.35 3.09
N LYS A 203 11.67 19.59 2.65
CA LYS A 203 11.82 19.92 1.22
C LYS A 203 12.92 19.08 0.56
N TRP A 204 14.01 18.77 1.25
CA TRP A 204 15.12 18.00 0.69
C TRP A 204 14.75 16.53 0.48
N GLY A 205 13.91 15.97 1.35
CA GLY A 205 13.36 14.62 1.17
C GLY A 205 12.46 14.54 -0.07
N PHE A 206 11.58 15.53 -0.31
CA PHE A 206 10.76 15.60 -1.51
C PHE A 206 11.59 15.85 -2.77
N LEU A 207 12.64 16.67 -2.69
CA LEU A 207 13.57 16.88 -3.79
C LEU A 207 14.30 15.58 -4.17
N ALA A 208 14.80 14.84 -3.18
CA ALA A 208 15.44 13.54 -3.41
C ALA A 208 14.48 12.56 -4.10
N ALA A 209 13.21 12.51 -3.67
CA ALA A 209 12.17 11.71 -4.31
C ALA A 209 11.89 12.15 -5.75
N SER A 210 11.87 13.46 -6.03
CA SER A 210 11.71 14.00 -7.39
C SER A 210 12.87 13.62 -8.30
N ILE A 211 14.11 13.81 -7.83
CA ILE A 211 15.33 13.46 -8.58
C ILE A 211 15.34 11.97 -8.91
N ALA A 212 15.03 11.12 -7.94
CA ALA A 212 14.94 9.68 -8.14
C ALA A 212 13.96 9.32 -9.26
N MET A 213 12.77 9.94 -9.26
CA MET A 213 11.76 9.70 -10.29
C MET A 213 12.21 10.20 -11.68
N LEU A 214 12.88 11.34 -11.74
CA LEU A 214 13.46 11.87 -12.98
C LEU A 214 14.53 10.92 -13.54
N ILE A 215 15.41 10.38 -12.69
CA ILE A 215 16.41 9.38 -13.09
C ILE A 215 15.71 8.14 -13.67
N GLY A 216 14.73 7.57 -12.95
CA GLY A 216 13.99 6.40 -13.43
C GLY A 216 13.29 6.64 -14.76
N THR A 217 12.64 7.81 -14.92
CA THR A 217 11.97 8.20 -16.16
C THR A 217 12.96 8.42 -17.30
N ALA A 218 14.12 9.04 -17.04
CA ALA A 218 15.17 9.25 -18.02
C ALA A 218 15.82 7.94 -18.47
N VAL A 219 16.11 7.02 -17.53
CA VAL A 219 16.60 5.66 -17.83
C VAL A 219 15.64 4.95 -18.78
N PHE A 220 14.35 4.97 -18.46
CA PHE A 220 13.35 4.36 -19.33
C PHE A 220 13.29 5.05 -20.71
N TYR A 221 13.25 6.38 -20.75
CA TYR A 221 13.17 7.15 -21.99
C TYR A 221 14.32 6.84 -22.95
N VAL A 222 15.56 6.83 -22.44
CA VAL A 222 16.77 6.60 -23.24
C VAL A 222 16.88 5.14 -23.68
N LEU A 223 16.56 4.19 -22.81
CA LEU A 223 16.86 2.78 -23.04
C LEU A 223 15.69 1.97 -23.61
N LYS A 224 14.45 2.49 -23.54
CA LYS A 224 13.25 1.75 -23.98
C LYS A 224 13.29 1.30 -25.44
N ASN A 225 13.84 2.12 -26.34
CA ASN A 225 13.88 1.82 -27.78
C ASN A 225 14.95 0.78 -28.12
N LYS A 226 15.99 0.67 -27.29
CA LYS A 226 17.12 -0.25 -27.51
C LYS A 226 16.92 -1.61 -26.87
N TYR A 227 16.25 -1.66 -25.71
CA TYR A 227 16.21 -2.88 -24.91
C TYR A 227 14.80 -3.39 -24.58
N VAL A 228 13.78 -2.51 -24.56
CA VAL A 228 12.39 -2.92 -24.30
C VAL A 228 11.69 -3.20 -25.63
N ILE A 229 12.12 -4.31 -26.24
CA ILE A 229 11.73 -4.75 -27.58
C ILE A 229 11.40 -6.24 -27.57
N THR A 230 10.63 -6.71 -28.56
CA THR A 230 10.42 -8.14 -28.79
C THR A 230 11.71 -8.80 -29.27
N PRO A 231 11.80 -10.16 -29.29
CA PRO A 231 12.93 -10.87 -29.88
C PRO A 231 13.21 -10.48 -31.34
N GLU A 232 12.17 -10.08 -32.08
CA GLU A 232 12.26 -9.64 -33.48
C GLU A 232 12.65 -8.15 -33.61
N GLY A 233 12.97 -7.47 -32.51
CA GLY A 233 13.41 -6.09 -32.48
C GLY A 233 12.27 -5.05 -32.55
N ARG A 234 11.00 -5.43 -32.43
CA ARG A 234 9.87 -4.49 -32.45
C ARG A 234 9.66 -3.84 -31.07
N PRO A 235 9.34 -2.55 -31.01
CA PRO A 235 9.06 -1.86 -29.77
C PRO A 235 7.83 -2.44 -29.03
N LEU A 236 8.00 -2.86 -27.77
CA LEU A 236 6.91 -3.31 -26.89
C LEU A 236 6.12 -2.12 -26.33
N GLY A 237 4.82 -2.30 -26.08
CA GLY A 237 3.97 -1.32 -25.41
C GLY A 237 3.72 -0.02 -26.19
N GLY A 238 3.78 -0.06 -27.53
CA GLY A 238 3.46 1.05 -28.40
C GLY A 238 1.96 1.41 -28.40
N LEU A 239 1.57 2.34 -29.30
CA LEU A 239 0.17 2.74 -29.45
C LEU A 239 -0.72 1.53 -29.79
N PRO A 240 -1.96 1.45 -29.27
CA PRO A 240 -2.87 0.32 -29.47
C PRO A 240 -3.15 0.02 -30.95
N SER A 241 -3.19 1.04 -31.82
CA SER A 241 -3.36 0.90 -33.26
C SER A 241 -2.18 0.20 -33.96
N LYS A 242 -1.02 0.10 -33.31
CA LYS A 242 0.20 -0.55 -33.82
C LYS A 242 0.51 -1.85 -33.08
N ASN A 243 -0.14 -2.12 -31.98
CA ASN A 243 -0.09 -3.40 -31.30
C ASN A 243 -1.05 -4.34 -32.01
N VAL A 244 -0.52 -5.15 -32.90
CA VAL A 244 -1.21 -6.36 -33.32
C VAL A 244 -1.21 -7.25 -32.09
N ALA A 245 -2.32 -7.25 -31.34
CA ALA A 245 -2.56 -8.15 -30.25
C ALA A 245 -2.74 -9.56 -30.81
N ALA A 246 -1.63 -10.19 -31.15
CA ALA A 246 -1.57 -11.54 -31.65
C ALA A 246 -1.69 -12.58 -30.55
N ASP A 247 -2.23 -12.26 -29.38
CA ASP A 247 -2.19 -13.14 -28.20
C ASP A 247 -3.52 -13.48 -27.58
N PHE A 248 -4.61 -13.42 -28.36
CA PHE A 248 -5.81 -14.17 -28.02
C PHE A 248 -5.66 -15.59 -28.59
N GLU A 249 -5.57 -16.61 -27.72
CA GLU A 249 -5.73 -17.99 -28.14
C GLU A 249 -7.13 -18.12 -28.78
N GLU A 250 -7.21 -18.76 -29.97
CA GLU A 250 -8.46 -19.14 -30.58
C GLU A 250 -9.28 -19.93 -29.56
N GLY A 251 -10.45 -19.40 -29.13
CA GLY A 251 -11.31 -19.97 -28.11
C GLY A 251 -11.29 -19.27 -26.75
N GLU A 252 -10.50 -18.20 -26.52
CA GLU A 252 -10.63 -17.36 -25.34
C GLU A 252 -11.89 -16.50 -25.44
N SER A 253 -12.82 -16.86 -24.58
CA SER A 253 -14.18 -16.40 -24.43
C SER A 253 -14.34 -14.88 -24.42
N GLN A 254 -15.46 -14.48 -25.00
CA GLN A 254 -16.12 -13.19 -24.94
C GLN A 254 -15.77 -12.38 -23.69
N LYS A 255 -15.32 -11.14 -23.91
CA LYS A 255 -15.25 -10.13 -22.86
C LYS A 255 -16.63 -10.05 -22.17
N ALA A 256 -16.62 -9.86 -20.85
CA ALA A 256 -17.85 -9.64 -20.11
C ALA A 256 -18.63 -8.48 -20.76
N VAL A 257 -19.85 -8.74 -21.18
CA VAL A 257 -20.73 -7.76 -21.81
C VAL A 257 -21.90 -7.51 -20.87
N PHE A 258 -21.89 -6.37 -20.21
CA PHE A 258 -22.99 -5.99 -19.33
C PHE A 258 -24.12 -5.34 -20.15
N SER A 259 -25.36 -5.66 -19.80
CA SER A 259 -26.52 -5.01 -20.41
C SER A 259 -26.56 -3.52 -20.04
N PRO A 260 -27.15 -2.66 -20.91
CA PRO A 260 -27.33 -1.24 -20.58
C PRO A 260 -28.08 -1.03 -19.26
N MET A 261 -29.06 -1.91 -18.96
CA MET A 261 -29.78 -1.89 -17.69
C MET A 261 -28.89 -2.20 -16.50
N SER A 262 -27.97 -3.19 -16.59
CA SER A 262 -27.01 -3.50 -15.52
C SER A 262 -26.06 -2.33 -15.28
N LEU A 263 -25.61 -1.66 -16.34
CA LEU A 263 -24.75 -0.48 -16.22
C LEU A 263 -25.51 0.71 -15.59
N MET A 264 -26.77 0.93 -15.98
CA MET A 264 -27.60 1.96 -15.36
C MET A 264 -27.83 1.68 -13.88
N MET A 265 -28.15 0.43 -13.53
CA MET A 265 -28.31 0.01 -12.13
C MET A 265 -27.01 0.19 -11.33
N ALA A 266 -25.85 -0.07 -11.93
CA ALA A 266 -24.56 0.18 -11.29
C ALA A 266 -24.35 1.67 -10.99
N VAL A 267 -24.67 2.56 -11.92
CA VAL A 267 -24.58 4.01 -11.70
C VAL A 267 -25.51 4.45 -10.56
N VAL A 268 -26.76 4.00 -10.57
CA VAL A 268 -27.74 4.30 -9.51
C VAL A 268 -27.24 3.78 -8.16
N SER A 269 -26.74 2.54 -8.12
CA SER A 269 -26.18 1.93 -6.90
C SER A 269 -24.97 2.71 -6.39
N PHE A 270 -24.07 3.13 -7.28
CA PHE A 270 -22.91 3.96 -6.90
C PHE A 270 -23.36 5.27 -6.23
N VAL A 271 -24.29 5.98 -6.84
CA VAL A 271 -24.79 7.25 -6.28
C VAL A 271 -25.47 7.02 -4.93
N ALA A 272 -26.31 6.00 -4.81
CA ALA A 272 -26.98 5.67 -3.56
C ALA A 272 -25.96 5.32 -2.46
N LEU A 273 -25.02 4.43 -2.75
CA LEU A 273 -23.97 4.02 -1.81
C LEU A 273 -23.04 5.17 -1.43
N PHE A 274 -22.72 6.07 -2.39
CA PHE A 274 -21.93 7.27 -2.09
C PHE A 274 -22.61 8.12 -1.01
N PHE A 275 -23.90 8.40 -1.14
CA PHE A 275 -24.62 9.19 -0.13
C PHE A 275 -24.78 8.45 1.20
N VAL A 276 -24.97 7.12 1.19
CA VAL A 276 -24.98 6.30 2.41
C VAL A 276 -23.64 6.42 3.14
N PHE A 277 -22.53 6.20 2.45
CA PHE A 277 -21.21 6.30 3.08
C PHE A 277 -20.86 7.74 3.49
N ARG A 278 -21.27 8.75 2.70
CA ARG A 278 -21.12 10.16 3.08
C ARG A 278 -21.86 10.49 4.38
N PHE A 279 -23.03 9.92 4.59
CA PHE A 279 -23.79 10.06 5.83
C PHE A 279 -23.12 9.34 7.01
N LEU A 280 -22.67 8.09 6.80
CA LEU A 280 -22.01 7.30 7.84
C LEU A 280 -20.64 7.86 8.26
N LEU A 281 -19.92 8.48 7.31
CA LEU A 281 -18.59 9.06 7.51
C LEU A 281 -18.66 10.58 7.72
N ALA A 282 -19.73 11.08 8.30
CA ALA A 282 -19.90 12.51 8.56
C ALA A 282 -18.70 13.12 9.32
N GLY A 283 -18.36 14.35 8.98
CA GLY A 283 -17.22 15.07 9.55
C GLY A 283 -16.88 16.32 8.75
N THR A 284 -15.84 17.02 9.14
CA THR A 284 -15.38 18.26 8.50
C THR A 284 -14.30 18.02 7.44
N ASN A 285 -13.57 16.90 7.54
CA ASN A 285 -12.47 16.60 6.63
C ASN A 285 -13.01 16.14 5.25
N PRO A 286 -12.64 16.80 4.13
CA PRO A 286 -13.17 16.49 2.81
C PRO A 286 -12.74 15.11 2.31
N VAL A 287 -11.58 14.58 2.73
CA VAL A 287 -11.14 13.23 2.36
C VAL A 287 -12.09 12.19 2.94
N LYS A 288 -12.42 12.32 4.23
CA LYS A 288 -13.33 11.42 4.93
C LYS A 288 -14.75 11.48 4.34
N THR A 289 -15.21 12.67 3.93
CA THR A 289 -16.60 12.89 3.50
C THR A 289 -16.83 12.76 1.99
N ILE A 290 -15.79 12.75 1.18
CA ILE A 290 -15.88 12.65 -0.29
C ILE A 290 -15.09 11.45 -0.82
N ILE A 291 -13.78 11.38 -0.51
CA ILE A 291 -12.90 10.36 -1.10
C ILE A 291 -13.22 8.96 -0.59
N TYR A 292 -13.39 8.79 0.72
CA TYR A 292 -13.70 7.48 1.29
C TYR A 292 -15.06 6.93 0.80
N PRO A 293 -16.15 7.72 0.77
CA PRO A 293 -17.40 7.29 0.14
C PRO A 293 -17.24 6.84 -1.30
N ILE A 294 -16.41 7.52 -2.11
CA ILE A 294 -16.13 7.10 -3.50
C ILE A 294 -15.47 5.71 -3.51
N ILE A 295 -14.44 5.50 -2.70
CA ILE A 295 -13.71 4.22 -2.64
C ILE A 295 -14.65 3.07 -2.25
N TYR A 296 -15.42 3.23 -1.17
CA TYR A 296 -16.32 2.18 -0.68
C TYR A 296 -17.50 1.93 -1.63
N ALA A 297 -18.11 2.99 -2.15
CA ALA A 297 -19.22 2.88 -3.09
C ALA A 297 -18.79 2.20 -4.39
N LEU A 298 -17.63 2.55 -4.93
CA LEU A 298 -17.12 1.97 -6.16
C LEU A 298 -16.79 0.48 -5.99
N GLY A 299 -16.19 0.10 -4.86
CA GLY A 299 -15.89 -1.31 -4.54
C GLY A 299 -17.14 -2.18 -4.51
N LEU A 300 -18.17 -1.74 -3.78
CA LEU A 300 -19.43 -2.49 -3.69
C LEU A 300 -20.22 -2.47 -5.00
N THR A 301 -20.21 -1.35 -5.73
CA THR A 301 -20.89 -1.25 -7.02
C THR A 301 -20.28 -2.20 -8.05
N LEU A 302 -18.95 -2.23 -8.17
CA LEU A 302 -18.27 -3.11 -9.11
C LEU A 302 -18.48 -4.58 -8.74
N ALA A 303 -18.43 -4.91 -7.45
CA ALA A 303 -18.74 -6.25 -6.97
C ALA A 303 -20.18 -6.66 -7.31
N GLY A 304 -21.15 -5.77 -7.08
CA GLY A 304 -22.55 -5.99 -7.42
C GLY A 304 -22.79 -6.16 -8.92
N LEU A 305 -22.12 -5.35 -9.74
CA LEU A 305 -22.22 -5.43 -11.20
C LEU A 305 -21.76 -6.81 -11.72
N ILE A 306 -20.64 -7.34 -11.21
CA ILE A 306 -20.12 -8.65 -11.64
C ILE A 306 -21.10 -9.77 -11.28
N ILE A 307 -21.62 -9.81 -10.05
CA ILE A 307 -22.55 -10.87 -9.63
C ILE A 307 -23.93 -10.74 -10.27
N SER A 308 -24.27 -9.60 -10.84
CA SER A 308 -25.54 -9.41 -11.57
C SER A 308 -25.56 -10.05 -12.97
N ASP A 309 -24.41 -10.52 -13.46
CA ASP A 309 -24.32 -11.14 -14.77
C ASP A 309 -24.99 -12.51 -14.79
N LYS A 310 -26.04 -12.61 -15.63
CA LYS A 310 -26.87 -13.82 -15.75
C LYS A 310 -26.14 -15.01 -16.40
N SER A 311 -24.96 -14.78 -17.01
CA SER A 311 -24.15 -15.85 -17.62
C SER A 311 -23.32 -16.62 -16.59
N LEU A 312 -23.29 -16.18 -15.33
CA LEU A 312 -22.54 -16.83 -14.27
C LEU A 312 -23.13 -18.19 -13.91
N THR A 313 -22.31 -19.22 -13.97
CA THR A 313 -22.67 -20.53 -13.42
C THR A 313 -22.66 -20.48 -11.88
N LYS A 314 -23.36 -21.43 -11.24
CA LYS A 314 -23.35 -21.55 -9.77
C LYS A 314 -21.95 -21.69 -9.19
N VAL A 315 -21.07 -22.43 -9.87
CA VAL A 315 -19.67 -22.64 -9.45
C VAL A 315 -18.87 -21.35 -9.56
N GLU A 316 -18.99 -20.62 -10.67
CA GLU A 316 -18.33 -19.33 -10.86
C GLU A 316 -18.78 -18.30 -9.81
N LEU A 317 -20.09 -18.21 -9.56
CA LEU A 317 -20.64 -17.34 -8.53
C LEU A 317 -20.06 -17.67 -7.13
N GLN A 318 -19.99 -18.96 -6.77
CA GLN A 318 -19.41 -19.37 -5.50
C GLN A 318 -17.93 -18.96 -5.39
N ARG A 319 -17.12 -19.14 -6.44
CA ARG A 319 -15.71 -18.72 -6.48
C ARG A 319 -15.57 -17.21 -6.37
N ILE A 320 -16.40 -16.44 -7.05
CA ILE A 320 -16.41 -14.98 -6.95
C ILE A 320 -16.75 -14.52 -5.53
N LEU A 321 -17.74 -15.15 -4.88
CA LEU A 321 -18.09 -14.84 -3.48
C LEU A 321 -16.92 -15.16 -2.53
N VAL A 322 -16.13 -16.20 -2.79
CA VAL A 322 -14.90 -16.44 -2.01
C VAL A 322 -13.92 -15.28 -2.16
N ILE A 323 -13.71 -14.76 -3.38
CA ILE A 323 -12.83 -13.60 -3.61
C ILE A 323 -13.34 -12.38 -2.81
N TYR A 324 -14.63 -12.13 -2.78
CA TYR A 324 -15.22 -10.99 -2.07
C TYR A 324 -15.09 -11.12 -0.56
N ILE A 325 -15.34 -12.31 -0.01
CA ILE A 325 -15.18 -12.58 1.43
C ILE A 325 -13.70 -12.41 1.82
N VAL A 326 -12.79 -12.98 1.06
CA VAL A 326 -11.35 -12.84 1.29
C VAL A 326 -10.92 -11.38 1.18
N GLY A 327 -11.38 -10.64 0.17
CA GLY A 327 -11.13 -9.21 0.02
C GLY A 327 -11.62 -8.37 1.20
N PHE A 328 -12.80 -8.72 1.75
CA PHE A 328 -13.33 -8.07 2.95
C PHE A 328 -12.39 -8.24 4.16
N PHE A 329 -11.85 -9.44 4.39
CA PHE A 329 -10.91 -9.66 5.50
C PHE A 329 -9.53 -9.03 5.26
N ILE A 330 -9.06 -8.97 4.01
CA ILE A 330 -7.80 -8.30 3.65
C ILE A 330 -7.86 -6.79 3.94
N MET A 331 -9.03 -6.17 3.85
CA MET A 331 -9.23 -4.77 4.22
C MET A 331 -8.77 -4.50 5.66
N PHE A 332 -9.08 -5.37 6.62
CA PHE A 332 -8.66 -5.22 8.02
C PHE A 332 -7.15 -5.39 8.21
N PHE A 333 -6.53 -6.28 7.42
CA PHE A 333 -5.07 -6.42 7.43
C PHE A 333 -4.39 -5.11 7.02
N TRP A 334 -4.76 -4.56 5.86
CA TRP A 334 -4.16 -3.31 5.38
C TRP A 334 -4.49 -2.12 6.25
N ALA A 335 -5.67 -2.08 6.86
CA ALA A 335 -6.06 -1.04 7.79
C ALA A 335 -5.13 -0.97 9.03
N ALA A 336 -4.69 -2.12 9.51
CA ALA A 336 -3.75 -2.20 10.62
C ALA A 336 -2.29 -2.06 10.17
N PHE A 337 -1.91 -2.68 9.06
CA PHE A 337 -0.54 -2.66 8.55
C PHE A 337 -0.08 -1.25 8.14
N GLU A 338 -0.95 -0.48 7.51
CA GLU A 338 -0.64 0.87 7.01
C GLU A 338 -0.61 1.97 8.09
N GLN A 339 -0.76 1.59 9.37
CA GLN A 339 -0.44 2.50 10.47
C GLN A 339 1.04 2.91 10.48
N ALA A 340 1.90 2.15 9.81
CA ALA A 340 3.32 2.44 9.67
C ALA A 340 3.62 3.86 9.16
N GLY A 341 2.84 4.38 8.21
CA GLY A 341 3.03 5.71 7.64
C GLY A 341 2.20 6.82 8.30
N SER A 342 1.42 6.51 9.34
CA SER A 342 0.59 7.48 10.06
C SER A 342 0.79 7.36 11.57
N SER A 343 -0.11 6.69 12.29
CA SER A 343 -0.09 6.66 13.76
C SER A 343 1.20 6.09 14.36
N LEU A 344 1.79 5.04 13.78
CA LEU A 344 3.07 4.50 14.26
C LEU A 344 4.23 5.46 14.04
N THR A 345 4.21 6.27 12.97
CA THR A 345 5.19 7.33 12.76
C THR A 345 5.04 8.46 13.79
N PHE A 346 3.81 8.84 14.15
CA PHE A 346 3.58 9.82 15.23
C PHE A 346 4.03 9.30 16.59
N ILE A 347 3.75 8.02 16.89
CA ILE A 347 4.21 7.38 18.12
C ILE A 347 5.74 7.24 18.13
N ALA A 348 6.35 6.93 17.00
CA ALA A 348 7.79 6.92 16.87
C ALA A 348 8.40 8.31 17.12
N ASP A 349 7.72 9.38 16.72
CA ASP A 349 8.16 10.74 16.95
C ASP A 349 7.99 11.21 18.40
N ASN A 350 6.79 11.03 18.95
CA ASN A 350 6.36 11.70 20.17
C ASN A 350 6.50 10.83 21.43
N GLN A 351 6.52 9.48 21.31
CA GLN A 351 6.42 8.57 22.44
C GLN A 351 7.45 7.42 22.39
N THR A 352 8.50 7.51 21.56
CA THR A 352 9.49 6.43 21.43
C THR A 352 10.90 6.95 21.63
N ASP A 353 11.66 6.23 22.46
CA ASP A 353 13.11 6.40 22.54
C ASP A 353 13.76 5.70 21.34
N ARG A 354 14.29 6.49 20.40
CA ARG A 354 14.85 6.04 19.12
C ARG A 354 16.37 6.01 19.11
N HIS A 355 16.97 6.07 20.29
CA HIS A 355 18.42 6.05 20.42
C HIS A 355 18.98 4.64 20.18
N ILE A 356 19.75 4.45 19.10
CA ILE A 356 20.35 3.18 18.69
C ILE A 356 21.84 3.38 18.49
N PHE A 357 22.67 2.68 19.26
CA PHE A 357 24.15 2.73 19.15
C PHE A 357 24.74 4.15 19.10
N GLY A 358 24.21 5.07 19.89
CA GLY A 358 24.69 6.45 19.94
C GLY A 358 24.15 7.37 18.85
N TRP A 359 23.14 6.93 18.08
CA TRP A 359 22.50 7.70 17.03
C TRP A 359 20.97 7.78 17.23
N ASP A 360 20.42 8.99 17.10
CA ASP A 360 18.98 9.21 17.13
C ASP A 360 18.40 8.99 15.73
N MET A 361 17.69 7.87 15.57
CA MET A 361 17.06 7.52 14.32
C MET A 361 15.89 8.48 14.01
N PRO A 362 15.80 9.05 12.79
CA PRO A 362 14.63 9.81 12.38
C PRO A 362 13.33 9.02 12.55
N PRO A 363 12.27 9.60 13.14
CA PRO A 363 11.03 8.86 13.38
C PRO A 363 10.38 8.34 12.11
N SER A 364 10.43 9.08 11.01
CA SER A 364 9.94 8.66 9.70
C SER A 364 10.70 7.45 9.11
N MET A 365 11.93 7.20 9.56
CA MET A 365 12.75 6.08 9.10
C MET A 365 12.33 4.73 9.71
N VAL A 366 11.57 4.71 10.80
CA VAL A 366 11.22 3.45 11.50
C VAL A 366 10.54 2.43 10.59
N GLN A 367 9.85 2.89 9.55
CA GLN A 367 9.23 2.02 8.54
C GLN A 367 10.24 1.13 7.77
N ILE A 368 11.53 1.47 7.76
CA ILE A 368 12.58 0.73 7.05
C ILE A 368 12.74 -0.70 7.56
N PHE A 369 12.40 -0.96 8.84
CA PHE A 369 12.51 -2.30 9.43
C PHE A 369 11.63 -3.33 8.70
N ASN A 370 10.45 -2.96 8.23
CA ASN A 370 9.64 -3.85 7.38
C ASN A 370 10.42 -4.26 6.12
N GLY A 371 11.00 -3.32 5.38
CA GLY A 371 11.79 -3.62 4.18
C GLY A 371 12.99 -4.52 4.46
N ILE A 372 13.73 -4.28 5.57
CA ILE A 372 14.84 -5.12 6.00
C ILE A 372 14.38 -6.54 6.27
N PHE A 373 13.28 -6.71 7.00
CA PHE A 373 12.75 -8.02 7.34
C PHE A 373 12.13 -8.76 6.15
N VAL A 374 11.44 -8.06 5.25
CA VAL A 374 10.97 -8.68 3.99
C VAL A 374 12.15 -9.23 3.20
N PHE A 375 13.22 -8.46 3.04
CA PHE A 375 14.42 -8.91 2.34
C PHE A 375 15.06 -10.13 3.01
N GLY A 376 15.16 -10.15 4.35
CA GLY A 376 15.76 -11.26 5.09
C GLY A 376 14.89 -12.52 5.15
N PHE A 377 13.56 -12.39 5.21
CA PHE A 377 12.67 -13.50 5.52
C PHE A 377 11.81 -13.99 4.34
N ALA A 378 11.73 -13.29 3.23
CA ALA A 378 10.94 -13.73 2.08
C ALA A 378 11.39 -15.10 1.56
N PHE A 379 12.70 -15.33 1.42
CA PHE A 379 13.25 -16.61 0.97
C PHE A 379 13.05 -17.75 2.00
N PRO A 380 13.38 -17.59 3.29
CA PRO A 380 13.04 -18.57 4.32
C PRO A 380 11.55 -18.96 4.36
N PHE A 381 10.64 -17.98 4.20
CA PHE A 381 9.21 -18.26 4.14
C PHE A 381 8.80 -19.05 2.91
N SER A 382 9.37 -18.76 1.74
CA SER A 382 9.14 -19.54 0.53
C SER A 382 9.55 -21.01 0.74
N ILE A 383 10.75 -21.25 1.29
CA ILE A 383 11.22 -22.61 1.62
C ILE A 383 10.28 -23.29 2.62
N LEU A 384 9.77 -22.58 3.61
CA LEU A 384 8.82 -23.13 4.57
C LEU A 384 7.56 -23.63 3.88
N TRP A 385 6.96 -22.82 3.00
CA TRP A 385 5.75 -23.21 2.26
C TRP A 385 6.01 -24.38 1.32
N ASP A 386 7.14 -24.42 0.62
CA ASP A 386 7.50 -25.51 -0.27
C ASP A 386 7.72 -26.83 0.50
N LYS A 387 8.39 -26.79 1.66
CA LYS A 387 8.55 -27.96 2.54
C LYS A 387 7.22 -28.48 3.08
N LEU A 388 6.29 -27.59 3.44
CA LEU A 388 4.96 -27.98 3.90
C LEU A 388 4.15 -28.57 2.75
N ARG A 389 4.25 -28.02 1.53
CA ARG A 389 3.61 -28.54 0.31
C ARG A 389 4.13 -29.93 -0.02
N ALA A 390 5.45 -30.15 -0.01
CA ALA A 390 6.05 -31.45 -0.26
C ALA A 390 5.57 -32.54 0.73
N LYS A 391 5.21 -32.15 1.97
CA LYS A 391 4.66 -33.03 2.98
C LYS A 391 3.13 -33.12 2.97
N ASN A 392 2.43 -32.52 2.00
CA ASN A 392 0.97 -32.38 1.95
C ASN A 392 0.36 -31.72 3.23
N LYS A 393 1.13 -30.88 3.91
CA LYS A 393 0.73 -30.14 5.13
C LYS A 393 0.61 -28.64 4.91
N GLU A 394 0.67 -28.17 3.68
CA GLU A 394 0.50 -26.74 3.37
C GLU A 394 -0.92 -26.29 3.76
N PRO A 395 -1.06 -25.25 4.59
CA PRO A 395 -2.37 -24.70 4.94
C PRO A 395 -3.07 -24.12 3.70
N LEU A 396 -4.40 -24.14 3.70
CA LEU A 396 -5.19 -23.47 2.68
C LEU A 396 -4.90 -21.97 2.65
N SER A 397 -5.07 -21.34 1.50
CA SER A 397 -4.86 -19.89 1.31
C SER A 397 -5.63 -19.05 2.33
N THR A 398 -6.87 -19.40 2.65
CA THR A 398 -7.70 -18.73 3.66
C THR A 398 -7.15 -18.90 5.09
N VAL A 399 -6.56 -20.06 5.42
CA VAL A 399 -5.91 -20.29 6.72
C VAL A 399 -4.65 -19.44 6.86
N LYS A 400 -3.82 -19.36 5.79
CA LYS A 400 -2.62 -18.51 5.80
C LYS A 400 -2.98 -17.04 6.03
N GLN A 401 -4.08 -16.57 5.43
CA GLN A 401 -4.57 -15.21 5.65
C GLN A 401 -5.09 -14.99 7.08
N ALA A 402 -5.79 -15.98 7.65
CA ALA A 402 -6.22 -15.93 9.05
C ALA A 402 -5.01 -15.88 10.00
N ILE A 403 -3.95 -16.65 9.72
CA ILE A 403 -2.67 -16.59 10.46
C ILE A 403 -2.07 -15.18 10.34
N GLY A 404 -2.02 -14.60 9.14
CA GLY A 404 -1.53 -13.23 8.94
C GLY A 404 -2.28 -12.20 9.78
N LEU A 405 -3.62 -12.24 9.77
CA LEU A 405 -4.45 -11.37 10.63
C LEU A 405 -4.19 -11.60 12.12
N GLY A 406 -4.04 -12.85 12.55
CA GLY A 406 -3.71 -13.19 13.94
C GLY A 406 -2.34 -12.66 14.35
N LEU A 407 -1.33 -12.72 13.47
CA LEU A 407 0.00 -12.16 13.74
C LEU A 407 -0.04 -10.63 13.87
N ILE A 408 -0.84 -9.93 13.06
CA ILE A 408 -1.09 -8.50 13.24
C ILE A 408 -1.68 -8.22 14.62
N ALA A 409 -2.71 -8.98 15.05
CA ALA A 409 -3.30 -8.83 16.37
C ALA A 409 -2.27 -9.04 17.50
N VAL A 410 -1.42 -10.06 17.37
CA VAL A 410 -0.33 -10.33 18.33
C VAL A 410 0.68 -9.18 18.37
N SER A 411 1.08 -8.64 17.21
CA SER A 411 2.03 -7.52 17.16
C SER A 411 1.51 -6.29 17.92
N TYR A 412 0.25 -5.94 17.70
CA TYR A 412 -0.39 -4.83 18.41
C TYR A 412 -0.67 -5.11 19.89
N PHE A 413 -0.96 -6.35 20.24
CA PHE A 413 -1.12 -6.74 21.65
C PHE A 413 0.17 -6.55 22.45
N ILE A 414 1.31 -6.94 21.87
CA ILE A 414 2.63 -6.73 22.48
C ILE A 414 2.89 -5.24 22.72
N ILE A 415 2.63 -4.39 21.72
CA ILE A 415 2.79 -2.94 21.89
C ILE A 415 1.81 -2.40 22.94
N ALA A 416 0.53 -2.78 22.88
CA ALA A 416 -0.48 -2.35 23.85
C ALA A 416 -0.04 -2.64 25.27
N HIS A 417 0.49 -3.85 25.54
CA HIS A 417 0.98 -4.22 26.85
C HIS A 417 2.15 -3.35 27.33
N ASN A 418 3.06 -2.98 26.42
CA ASN A 418 4.25 -2.21 26.76
C ASN A 418 4.01 -0.69 26.84
N VAL A 419 2.91 -0.18 26.32
CA VAL A 419 2.53 1.24 26.48
C VAL A 419 1.59 1.47 27.66
N LYS A 420 1.04 0.41 28.26
CA LYS A 420 -0.02 0.50 29.29
C LYS A 420 0.39 1.36 30.48
N ASP A 421 1.61 1.21 30.96
CA ASP A 421 2.10 1.82 32.18
C ASP A 421 3.07 2.99 31.94
N LEU A 422 3.22 3.45 30.69
CA LEU A 422 4.14 4.54 30.34
C LEU A 422 3.65 5.92 30.81
N GLY A 423 2.33 6.09 31.00
CA GLY A 423 1.75 7.39 31.31
C GLY A 423 1.98 8.42 30.18
N ASN A 424 1.84 9.71 30.53
CA ASN A 424 1.95 10.80 29.55
C ASN A 424 3.39 11.23 29.25
N SER A 425 4.38 10.80 30.02
CA SER A 425 5.80 11.20 29.90
C SER A 425 6.76 10.06 29.58
N GLY A 426 6.32 8.81 29.71
CA GLY A 426 7.16 7.65 29.45
C GLY A 426 7.40 7.44 27.95
N LEU A 427 8.58 6.91 27.61
CA LEU A 427 8.95 6.59 26.23
C LEU A 427 8.98 5.08 26.03
N LEU A 428 8.41 4.62 24.93
CA LEU A 428 8.49 3.24 24.47
C LEU A 428 9.90 2.99 23.90
N GLY A 429 10.57 1.94 24.32
CA GLY A 429 11.85 1.57 23.71
C GLY A 429 11.65 1.11 22.27
N ILE A 430 12.54 1.53 21.37
CA ILE A 430 12.45 1.24 19.93
C ILE A 430 12.42 -0.25 19.61
N GLN A 431 13.00 -1.11 20.45
CA GLN A 431 12.98 -2.57 20.27
C GLN A 431 11.57 -3.12 20.12
N TRP A 432 10.58 -2.50 20.74
CA TRP A 432 9.18 -2.92 20.64
C TRP A 432 8.58 -2.60 19.27
N LEU A 433 8.94 -1.44 18.69
CA LEU A 433 8.55 -1.12 17.31
C LEU A 433 9.27 -2.04 16.32
N ILE A 434 10.54 -2.34 16.53
CA ILE A 434 11.30 -3.31 15.70
C ILE A 434 10.62 -4.67 15.73
N LEU A 435 10.25 -5.16 16.92
CA LEU A 435 9.53 -6.43 17.09
C LEU A 435 8.14 -6.39 16.41
N LEU A 436 7.42 -5.28 16.53
CA LEU A 436 6.15 -5.08 15.82
C LEU A 436 6.36 -5.24 14.30
N TYR A 437 7.32 -4.54 13.70
CA TYR A 437 7.60 -4.63 12.28
C TYR A 437 8.05 -6.03 11.85
N LEU A 438 8.80 -6.74 12.69
CA LEU A 438 9.19 -8.13 12.42
C LEU A 438 7.95 -9.04 12.34
N ILE A 439 7.05 -8.97 13.32
CA ILE A 439 5.85 -9.81 13.34
C ILE A 439 4.89 -9.41 12.21
N GLN A 440 4.75 -8.12 11.92
CA GLN A 440 3.95 -7.64 10.79
C GLN A 440 4.51 -8.09 9.44
N THR A 441 5.83 -8.16 9.30
CA THR A 441 6.45 -8.73 8.10
C THR A 441 6.11 -10.21 7.93
N PHE A 442 6.13 -11.00 9.01
CA PHE A 442 5.69 -12.40 8.94
C PHE A 442 4.21 -12.51 8.56
N ALA A 443 3.39 -11.62 9.08
CA ALA A 443 1.97 -11.53 8.70
C ALA A 443 1.80 -11.20 7.21
N GLU A 444 2.55 -10.25 6.69
CA GLU A 444 2.55 -9.86 5.28
C GLU A 444 2.96 -11.03 4.37
N LEU A 445 4.03 -11.75 4.72
CA LEU A 445 4.50 -12.93 3.96
C LEU A 445 3.50 -14.09 3.97
N CYS A 446 2.62 -14.16 4.97
CA CYS A 446 1.52 -15.11 4.99
C CYS A 446 0.33 -14.70 4.13
N LEU A 447 0.17 -13.42 3.79
CA LEU A 447 -1.06 -12.89 3.18
C LEU A 447 -0.86 -12.36 1.76
N SER A 448 0.13 -11.53 1.54
CA SER A 448 0.25 -10.71 0.33
C SER A 448 0.40 -11.52 -0.97
N PRO A 449 1.30 -12.52 -1.08
CA PRO A 449 1.43 -13.30 -2.31
C PRO A 449 0.21 -14.19 -2.58
N ILE A 450 -0.49 -14.58 -1.52
CA ILE A 450 -1.55 -15.60 -1.54
C ILE A 450 -2.87 -15.01 -2.04
N GLY A 451 -3.17 -13.77 -1.67
CA GLY A 451 -4.38 -13.09 -2.10
C GLY A 451 -4.48 -12.97 -3.62
N LEU A 452 -3.43 -12.47 -4.27
CA LEU A 452 -3.38 -12.33 -5.73
C LEU A 452 -3.44 -13.68 -6.45
N SER A 453 -2.72 -14.69 -5.94
CA SER A 453 -2.76 -16.06 -6.48
C SER A 453 -4.17 -16.65 -6.39
N LEU A 454 -4.86 -16.45 -5.28
CA LEU A 454 -6.23 -16.93 -5.08
C LEU A 454 -7.20 -16.28 -6.09
N VAL A 455 -7.12 -14.96 -6.27
CA VAL A 455 -7.93 -14.25 -7.27
C VAL A 455 -7.66 -14.82 -8.67
N GLY A 456 -6.40 -15.00 -9.06
CA GLY A 456 -6.04 -15.56 -10.36
C GLY A 456 -6.59 -16.98 -10.58
N LYS A 457 -6.56 -17.84 -9.56
CA LYS A 457 -7.06 -19.22 -9.63
C LYS A 457 -8.58 -19.34 -9.65
N LEU A 458 -9.29 -18.45 -8.95
CA LEU A 458 -10.75 -18.54 -8.80
C LEU A 458 -11.53 -17.73 -9.84
N SER A 459 -10.89 -16.76 -10.49
CA SER A 459 -11.54 -15.86 -11.43
C SER A 459 -11.90 -16.57 -12.73
N PRO A 460 -13.19 -16.50 -13.18
CA PRO A 460 -13.52 -16.84 -14.55
C PRO A 460 -12.75 -15.93 -15.52
N LYS A 461 -12.20 -16.48 -16.61
CA LYS A 461 -11.35 -15.74 -17.55
C LYS A 461 -11.95 -14.42 -18.01
N ARG A 462 -13.26 -14.41 -18.36
CA ARG A 462 -13.99 -13.21 -18.82
C ARG A 462 -14.11 -12.09 -17.78
N PHE A 463 -14.02 -12.40 -16.49
CA PHE A 463 -14.11 -11.45 -15.38
C PHE A 463 -12.78 -11.22 -14.66
N ALA A 464 -11.70 -11.88 -15.08
CA ALA A 464 -10.43 -11.85 -14.35
C ALA A 464 -9.95 -10.42 -14.07
N SER A 465 -9.86 -9.55 -15.07
CA SER A 465 -9.42 -8.16 -14.89
C SER A 465 -10.32 -7.37 -13.93
N LEU A 466 -11.64 -7.58 -14.00
CA LEU A 466 -12.59 -6.91 -13.11
C LEU A 466 -12.48 -7.42 -11.67
N LEU A 467 -12.25 -8.73 -11.46
CA LEU A 467 -12.09 -9.32 -10.14
C LEU A 467 -10.76 -8.91 -9.49
N PHE A 468 -9.67 -8.78 -10.26
CA PHE A 468 -8.46 -8.12 -9.77
C PHE A 468 -8.73 -6.66 -9.39
N GLY A 469 -9.56 -5.95 -10.17
CA GLY A 469 -10.01 -4.60 -9.84
C GLY A 469 -10.75 -4.55 -8.49
N VAL A 470 -11.71 -5.44 -8.25
CA VAL A 470 -12.41 -5.54 -6.95
C VAL A 470 -11.44 -5.86 -5.82
N PHE A 471 -10.48 -6.74 -6.04
CA PHE A 471 -9.46 -7.05 -5.04
C PHE A 471 -8.58 -5.84 -4.69
N PHE A 472 -8.16 -5.06 -5.68
CA PHE A 472 -7.42 -3.81 -5.42
C PHE A 472 -8.30 -2.73 -4.76
N LEU A 473 -9.60 -2.70 -5.05
CA LEU A 473 -10.55 -1.83 -4.34
C LEU A 473 -10.73 -2.25 -2.87
N SER A 474 -10.62 -3.54 -2.55
CA SER A 474 -10.58 -4.00 -1.16
C SER A 474 -9.33 -3.46 -0.44
N ASN A 475 -8.17 -3.44 -1.10
CA ASN A 475 -6.96 -2.82 -0.56
C ASN A 475 -7.14 -1.31 -0.38
N ALA A 476 -7.70 -0.61 -1.37
CA ALA A 476 -8.01 0.82 -1.28
C ALA A 476 -8.95 1.14 -0.11
N ALA A 477 -9.97 0.29 0.11
CA ALA A 477 -10.86 0.40 1.26
C ALA A 477 -10.11 0.17 2.58
N GLY A 478 -9.17 -0.77 2.62
CA GLY A 478 -8.27 -0.99 3.75
C GLY A 478 -7.43 0.25 4.09
N TYR A 479 -6.89 0.93 3.08
CA TYR A 479 -6.13 2.18 3.29
C TYR A 479 -7.01 3.34 3.75
N ALA A 480 -8.21 3.48 3.22
CA ALA A 480 -9.18 4.46 3.72
C ALA A 480 -9.55 4.18 5.19
N LEU A 481 -9.75 2.91 5.54
CA LEU A 481 -9.97 2.49 6.93
C LEU A 481 -8.72 2.75 7.79
N ALA A 482 -7.49 2.53 7.26
CA ALA A 482 -6.24 2.86 7.96
C ALA A 482 -6.19 4.33 8.36
N GLY A 483 -6.55 5.24 7.44
CA GLY A 483 -6.63 6.67 7.73
C GLY A 483 -7.67 6.99 8.82
N SER A 484 -8.85 6.34 8.76
CA SER A 484 -9.89 6.51 9.79
C SER A 484 -9.45 6.02 11.16
N LEU A 485 -8.76 4.88 11.23
CA LEU A 485 -8.25 4.32 12.48
C LEU A 485 -7.04 5.10 12.99
N GLY A 486 -6.15 5.57 12.12
CA GLY A 486 -5.02 6.43 12.49
C GLY A 486 -5.46 7.77 13.08
N ALA A 487 -6.61 8.29 12.64
CA ALA A 487 -7.20 9.50 13.21
C ALA A 487 -7.73 9.34 14.64
N LEU A 488 -7.77 8.11 15.17
CA LEU A 488 -8.17 7.81 16.56
C LEU A 488 -7.00 7.89 17.55
N ILE A 489 -5.82 8.33 17.11
CA ILE A 489 -4.67 8.48 18.01
C ILE A 489 -5.01 9.46 19.13
N PRO A 490 -4.90 9.07 20.42
CA PRO A 490 -5.15 9.97 21.54
C PRO A 490 -4.00 10.98 21.70
N ALA A 491 -4.19 11.97 22.52
CA ALA A 491 -3.13 12.91 22.88
C ALA A 491 -1.92 12.14 23.47
N THR A 492 -0.72 12.46 22.97
CA THR A 492 0.56 11.90 23.43
C THR A 492 1.30 12.87 24.34
N GLY A 493 2.43 12.45 24.92
CA GLY A 493 3.13 13.21 25.95
C GLY A 493 3.55 14.63 25.55
N ASP A 494 3.87 14.84 24.27
CA ASP A 494 4.17 16.16 23.71
C ASP A 494 2.98 17.12 23.80
N LYS A 495 1.75 16.65 23.58
CA LYS A 495 0.52 17.43 23.69
C LYS A 495 0.23 17.81 25.14
N PHE A 496 0.43 16.89 26.09
CA PHE A 496 0.28 17.19 27.51
C PHE A 496 1.31 18.22 27.96
N LYS A 497 2.57 18.05 27.58
CA LYS A 497 3.63 19.03 27.88
C LYS A 497 3.30 20.42 27.31
N LYS A 498 2.87 20.46 26.06
CA LYS A 498 2.52 21.74 25.39
C LYS A 498 1.32 22.42 26.04
N ALA A 499 0.29 21.68 26.41
CA ALA A 499 -0.86 22.21 27.13
C ALA A 499 -0.46 22.76 28.51
N GLN A 500 0.45 22.08 29.23
CA GLN A 500 0.99 22.54 30.50
C GLN A 500 1.77 23.86 30.35
N GLU A 501 2.56 24.03 29.29
CA GLU A 501 3.24 25.29 28.95
C GLU A 501 2.25 26.44 28.69
N LEU A 502 1.03 26.11 28.23
CA LEU A 502 -0.06 27.08 28.04
C LEU A 502 -0.89 27.32 29.30
N GLY A 503 -0.54 26.68 30.42
CA GLY A 503 -1.29 26.79 31.67
C GLY A 503 -2.61 26.02 31.68
N ILE A 504 -2.74 24.97 30.80
CA ILE A 504 -3.96 24.18 30.67
C ILE A 504 -3.69 22.75 31.15
N ASP A 505 -4.49 22.25 32.10
CA ASP A 505 -4.52 20.84 32.49
C ASP A 505 -5.31 20.05 31.44
N LEU A 506 -4.59 19.53 30.44
CA LEU A 506 -5.20 18.78 29.35
C LEU A 506 -5.88 17.50 29.83
N GLN A 507 -5.34 16.83 30.86
CA GLN A 507 -5.95 15.61 31.40
C GLN A 507 -7.34 15.92 31.99
N ALA A 508 -7.43 16.97 32.79
CA ALA A 508 -8.70 17.40 33.38
C ALA A 508 -9.74 17.81 32.32
N VAL A 509 -9.28 18.40 31.21
CA VAL A 509 -10.14 18.78 30.05
C VAL A 509 -10.64 17.51 29.35
N LEU A 510 -9.76 16.56 29.05
CA LEU A 510 -10.11 15.30 28.37
C LEU A 510 -11.03 14.41 29.22
N ASP A 511 -10.82 14.38 30.54
CA ASP A 511 -11.66 13.65 31.50
C ASP A 511 -12.97 14.38 31.82
N LYS A 512 -13.18 15.59 31.23
CA LYS A 512 -14.38 16.42 31.43
C LYS A 512 -14.60 16.84 32.89
N THR A 513 -13.55 16.83 33.69
CA THR A 513 -13.59 17.28 35.09
C THR A 513 -13.48 18.81 35.19
N VAL A 514 -12.85 19.43 34.19
CA VAL A 514 -12.75 20.90 34.03
C VAL A 514 -13.26 21.29 32.65
N MET A 515 -14.16 22.26 32.60
CA MET A 515 -14.61 22.88 31.34
C MET A 515 -13.62 23.97 30.93
N PRO A 516 -12.95 23.83 29.77
CA PRO A 516 -12.03 24.85 29.29
C PRO A 516 -12.78 26.13 28.90
N THR A 517 -12.18 27.29 29.14
CA THR A 517 -12.71 28.59 28.69
C THR A 517 -12.61 28.69 27.16
N ALA A 518 -13.35 29.63 26.57
CA ALA A 518 -13.27 29.89 25.12
C ALA A 518 -11.84 30.25 24.67
N GLU A 519 -11.10 31.00 25.53
CA GLU A 519 -9.70 31.37 25.27
C GLU A 519 -8.78 30.13 25.31
N GLN A 520 -8.96 29.26 26.31
CA GLN A 520 -8.21 27.98 26.40
C GLN A 520 -8.50 27.06 25.21
N LEU A 521 -9.75 26.96 24.75
CA LEU A 521 -10.10 26.22 23.56
C LEU A 521 -9.41 26.76 22.32
N ALA A 522 -9.39 28.09 22.14
CA ALA A 522 -8.69 28.73 21.03
C ALA A 522 -7.18 28.51 21.08
N LEU A 523 -6.57 28.52 22.28
CA LEU A 523 -5.15 28.20 22.45
C LEU A 523 -4.85 26.73 22.13
N LEU A 524 -5.68 25.78 22.58
CA LEU A 524 -5.53 24.36 22.25
C LEU A 524 -5.66 24.15 20.74
N GLU A 525 -6.66 24.74 20.10
CA GLU A 525 -6.88 24.64 18.67
C GLU A 525 -5.72 25.22 17.86
N LYS A 526 -5.21 26.40 18.25
CA LYS A 526 -4.03 27.03 17.62
C LYS A 526 -2.79 26.15 17.70
N ASN A 527 -2.64 25.37 18.77
CA ASN A 527 -1.53 24.42 18.97
C ASN A 527 -1.87 23.00 18.53
N GLN A 528 -2.99 22.78 17.85
CA GLN A 528 -3.43 21.51 17.26
C GLN A 528 -3.70 20.40 18.29
N ILE A 529 -4.02 20.78 19.51
CA ILE A 529 -4.37 19.90 20.61
C ILE A 529 -5.89 19.74 20.64
N SER A 530 -6.37 18.51 20.59
CA SER A 530 -7.81 18.25 20.75
C SER A 530 -8.22 18.42 22.20
N ALA A 531 -9.35 19.07 22.43
CA ALA A 531 -9.98 19.18 23.76
C ALA A 531 -10.93 18.01 24.09
N SER A 532 -10.96 16.98 23.24
CA SER A 532 -11.79 15.80 23.43
C SER A 532 -11.07 14.55 22.97
N ASN A 533 -11.37 13.42 23.64
CA ASN A 533 -10.88 12.13 23.22
C ASN A 533 -11.53 11.68 21.90
N PRO A 534 -10.79 10.98 21.02
CA PRO A 534 -11.38 10.39 19.82
C PRO A 534 -12.37 9.28 20.17
N MET A 535 -13.36 9.08 19.31
CA MET A 535 -14.45 8.13 19.52
C MET A 535 -14.38 6.98 18.52
N PHE A 536 -14.45 5.74 18.98
CA PHE A 536 -14.59 4.56 18.15
C PHE A 536 -15.81 3.74 18.58
N VAL A 537 -16.78 3.61 17.67
CA VAL A 537 -18.03 2.84 17.88
C VAL A 537 -18.70 3.18 19.25
N GLY A 538 -18.77 4.46 19.58
CA GLY A 538 -19.39 4.95 20.82
C GLY A 538 -18.51 4.87 22.08
N MET A 539 -17.27 4.38 21.99
CA MET A 539 -16.30 4.35 23.08
C MET A 539 -15.24 5.44 22.90
N GLU A 540 -14.90 6.15 23.96
CA GLU A 540 -13.79 7.11 23.97
C GLU A 540 -12.45 6.36 24.08
N ILE A 541 -11.46 6.82 23.32
CA ILE A 541 -10.07 6.31 23.35
C ILE A 541 -9.23 7.28 24.19
N HIS A 542 -8.97 6.92 25.43
CA HIS A 542 -8.28 7.80 26.39
C HIS A 542 -6.75 7.72 26.34
N ASN A 543 -6.19 6.61 25.85
CA ASN A 543 -4.75 6.37 25.90
C ASN A 543 -4.27 5.41 24.80
N LEU A 544 -2.96 5.30 24.62
CA LEU A 544 -2.34 4.43 23.62
C LEU A 544 -2.66 2.95 23.81
N PHE A 545 -2.87 2.46 25.05
CA PHE A 545 -3.27 1.07 25.28
C PHE A 545 -4.62 0.79 24.60
N GLN A 546 -5.62 1.62 24.84
CA GLN A 546 -6.95 1.47 24.23
C GLN A 546 -6.87 1.63 22.69
N PHE A 547 -6.06 2.57 22.22
CA PHE A 547 -5.82 2.77 20.79
C PHE A 547 -5.29 1.50 20.12
N PHE A 548 -4.24 0.88 20.66
CA PHE A 548 -3.71 -0.35 20.12
C PHE A 548 -4.66 -1.54 20.26
N MET A 549 -5.45 -1.59 21.34
CA MET A 549 -6.46 -2.63 21.51
C MET A 549 -7.56 -2.59 20.45
N VAL A 550 -7.83 -1.45 19.81
CA VAL A 550 -8.74 -1.39 18.66
C VAL A 550 -8.22 -2.31 17.52
N PHE A 551 -6.92 -2.24 17.22
CA PHE A 551 -6.31 -3.09 16.19
C PHE A 551 -6.29 -4.56 16.62
N VAL A 552 -5.98 -4.85 17.87
CA VAL A 552 -6.00 -6.22 18.42
C VAL A 552 -7.37 -6.85 18.24
N VAL A 553 -8.43 -6.17 18.65
CA VAL A 553 -9.80 -6.68 18.55
C VAL A 553 -10.23 -6.80 17.11
N LEU A 554 -10.00 -5.77 16.30
CA LEU A 554 -10.43 -5.72 14.90
C LEU A 554 -9.81 -6.87 14.08
N THR A 555 -8.48 -7.01 14.14
CA THR A 555 -7.76 -8.02 13.37
C THR A 555 -7.85 -9.41 13.98
N GLY A 556 -7.91 -9.51 15.31
CA GLY A 556 -8.09 -10.78 16.03
C GLY A 556 -9.46 -11.40 15.77
N VAL A 557 -10.54 -10.61 15.84
CA VAL A 557 -11.89 -11.07 15.49
C VAL A 557 -11.94 -11.46 14.01
N ALA A 558 -11.37 -10.64 13.10
CA ALA A 558 -11.29 -10.97 11.69
C ALA A 558 -10.55 -12.30 11.44
N ALA A 559 -9.43 -12.55 12.14
CA ALA A 559 -8.68 -13.79 12.05
C ALA A 559 -9.51 -15.01 12.45
N VAL A 560 -10.18 -14.94 13.62
CA VAL A 560 -11.03 -16.02 14.15
C VAL A 560 -12.19 -16.29 13.21
N VAL A 561 -12.90 -15.25 12.76
CA VAL A 561 -14.06 -15.41 11.86
C VAL A 561 -13.63 -16.00 10.51
N LEU A 562 -12.53 -15.53 9.90
CA LEU A 562 -12.01 -16.07 8.66
C LEU A 562 -11.59 -17.54 8.82
N PHE A 563 -10.95 -17.88 9.93
CA PHE A 563 -10.58 -19.27 10.23
C PHE A 563 -11.81 -20.17 10.32
N LEU A 564 -12.86 -19.75 11.05
CA LEU A 564 -14.12 -20.49 11.18
C LEU A 564 -14.88 -20.60 9.87
N LEU A 565 -14.78 -19.61 8.98
CA LEU A 565 -15.38 -19.65 7.64
C LEU A 565 -14.61 -20.55 6.65
N THR A 566 -13.36 -20.91 6.94
CA THR A 566 -12.51 -21.69 6.02
C THR A 566 -13.15 -22.97 5.50
N PRO A 567 -13.84 -23.82 6.29
CA PRO A 567 -14.51 -25.03 5.77
C PRO A 567 -15.59 -24.72 4.73
N LEU A 568 -16.34 -23.64 4.94
CA LEU A 568 -17.36 -23.16 3.99
C LEU A 568 -16.70 -22.65 2.70
N LEU A 569 -15.70 -21.79 2.84
CA LEU A 569 -14.94 -21.24 1.70
C LEU A 569 -14.29 -22.34 0.87
N ARG A 570 -13.73 -23.36 1.50
CA ARG A 570 -13.17 -24.54 0.83
C ARG A 570 -14.20 -25.26 -0.05
N LYS A 571 -15.44 -25.42 0.44
CA LYS A 571 -16.53 -26.01 -0.36
C LYS A 571 -16.87 -25.13 -1.56
N MET A 572 -16.96 -23.80 -1.35
CA MET A 572 -17.30 -22.83 -2.41
C MET A 572 -16.19 -22.69 -3.47
N MET A 573 -14.94 -23.02 -3.17
CA MET A 573 -13.83 -23.02 -4.12
C MET A 573 -13.93 -24.17 -5.15
N ASN A 574 -14.78 -25.16 -4.93
CA ASN A 574 -15.05 -26.26 -5.86
C ASN A 574 -13.77 -26.95 -6.37
N GLY A 575 -12.92 -27.43 -5.46
CA GLY A 575 -11.70 -28.20 -5.76
C GLY A 575 -10.46 -27.37 -6.10
N VAL A 576 -10.56 -26.06 -6.22
CA VAL A 576 -9.37 -25.18 -6.34
C VAL A 576 -8.71 -25.05 -4.97
N LYS A 577 -7.36 -25.20 -4.93
CA LYS A 577 -6.56 -25.12 -3.70
C LYS A 577 -5.63 -23.91 -3.74
#